data_10fad38ccb38aaf35fba39411c5b3427
#
_entry.id   10fad38ccb38aaf35fba39411c5b3427
#
_cell.length_a   1.000
_cell.length_b   1.000
_cell.length_c   1.000
_cell.angle_alpha   90.00
_cell.angle_beta   90.00
_cell.angle_gamma   90.00
#
_symmetry.space_group_name_H-M   'P 1'
#
loop_
_entity.id
_entity.type
_entity.pdbx_description
1 polymer ?
#
loop_
_entity_poly.entity_id
_entity_poly.type
_entity_poly.pdbx_seq_one_letter_code
_entity_poly.pdbx_strand_id
1 'polypeptide(L)'
;VAIYSTFLQRAYDQLIHDVAVQNLDVMFALDRSGLVGEDGPTHSGNYDIAYLRCIPNMIICTPSDENETRYLLTTAYHYKGPSSVRYPRGIGPGVTISDTLVPWDIGKAKLINEGDPKIIVLNFGALIDQAKDVSNSLGLTLIDMRFVKPLDEEILKKYLSKAEWFISIEDGSIMGGAGSAVQEFCSKEKINIKSMLFGIPDKFIEHASRDEMLEDAGLSSNKIKSKLKKLLKPHL
;
A
#
# COMPACT_ATOMS: atom_id res chain seq x y z
N VAL A 1 4.93 -12.93 -14.89
CA VAL A 1 6.22 -13.15 -14.18
C VAL A 1 5.94 -13.22 -12.68
N ALA A 2 6.36 -14.31 -12.01
CA ALA A 2 6.31 -14.41 -10.56
C ALA A 2 7.74 -14.30 -10.01
N ILE A 3 7.98 -13.34 -9.13
CA ILE A 3 9.30 -13.03 -8.60
C ILE A 3 9.18 -12.40 -7.21
N TYR A 4 10.16 -12.64 -6.33
CA TYR A 4 10.21 -11.93 -5.05
C TYR A 4 10.45 -10.43 -5.28
N SER A 5 9.76 -9.59 -4.52
CA SER A 5 9.91 -8.13 -4.61
C SER A 5 11.39 -7.70 -4.53
N THR A 6 12.16 -8.24 -3.58
CA THR A 6 13.58 -7.93 -3.43
C THR A 6 14.42 -8.34 -4.64
N PHE A 7 14.07 -9.42 -5.34
CA PHE A 7 14.86 -9.91 -6.50
C PHE A 7 14.53 -9.17 -7.79
N LEU A 8 13.36 -8.53 -7.89
CA LEU A 8 13.02 -7.69 -9.02
C LEU A 8 13.98 -6.49 -9.17
N GLN A 9 14.62 -6.06 -8.10
CA GLN A 9 15.63 -5.00 -8.13
C GLN A 9 16.75 -5.28 -9.14
N ARG A 10 17.15 -6.56 -9.32
CA ARG A 10 18.18 -6.97 -10.29
C ARG A 10 17.67 -7.02 -11.73
N ALA A 11 16.35 -7.03 -11.93
CA ALA A 11 15.70 -7.03 -13.24
C ALA A 11 14.98 -5.69 -13.53
N TYR A 12 15.33 -4.65 -12.79
CA TYR A 12 14.69 -3.33 -12.93
C TYR A 12 14.97 -2.71 -14.31
N ASP A 13 16.18 -2.87 -14.81
CA ASP A 13 16.55 -2.47 -16.17
C ASP A 13 15.68 -3.17 -17.22
N GLN A 14 15.56 -4.51 -17.15
CA GLN A 14 14.74 -5.30 -18.06
C GLN A 14 13.25 -4.97 -17.95
N LEU A 15 12.76 -4.69 -16.73
CA LEU A 15 11.38 -4.26 -16.54
C LEU A 15 11.12 -2.93 -17.28
N ILE A 16 12.06 -1.99 -17.24
CA ILE A 16 11.91 -0.72 -17.93
C ILE A 16 12.07 -0.90 -19.44
N HIS A 17 13.22 -1.42 -19.91
CA HIS A 17 13.57 -1.44 -21.34
C HIS A 17 12.84 -2.52 -22.13
N ASP A 18 12.70 -3.72 -21.56
CA ASP A 18 12.15 -4.85 -22.30
C ASP A 18 10.62 -4.95 -22.16
N VAL A 19 10.04 -4.34 -21.13
CA VAL A 19 8.60 -4.41 -20.87
C VAL A 19 7.93 -3.05 -20.95
N ALA A 20 8.31 -2.10 -20.08
CA ALA A 20 7.55 -0.86 -19.92
C ALA A 20 7.67 0.09 -21.12
N VAL A 21 8.88 0.28 -21.67
CA VAL A 21 9.11 1.11 -22.87
C VAL A 21 8.31 0.60 -24.07
N GLN A 22 8.16 -0.73 -24.19
CA GLN A 22 7.40 -1.37 -25.26
C GLN A 22 5.92 -1.51 -24.92
N ASN A 23 5.50 -1.10 -23.73
CA ASN A 23 4.13 -1.24 -23.21
C ASN A 23 3.56 -2.66 -23.32
N LEU A 24 4.40 -3.67 -23.01
CA LEU A 24 3.98 -5.07 -23.11
C LEU A 24 3.02 -5.46 -21.98
N ASP A 25 2.09 -6.35 -22.30
CA ASP A 25 1.10 -6.93 -21.38
C ASP A 25 1.79 -7.93 -20.42
N VAL A 26 2.67 -7.45 -19.54
CA VAL A 26 3.38 -8.28 -18.56
C VAL A 26 2.93 -7.94 -17.16
N MET A 27 2.38 -8.93 -16.47
CA MET A 27 2.04 -8.85 -15.05
C MET A 27 3.18 -9.40 -14.19
N PHE A 28 3.62 -8.62 -13.22
CA PHE A 28 4.59 -8.99 -12.19
C PHE A 28 3.84 -9.34 -10.90
N ALA A 29 3.77 -10.62 -10.56
CA ALA A 29 3.30 -11.10 -9.27
C ALA A 29 4.46 -11.02 -8.29
N LEU A 30 4.45 -10.02 -7.42
CA LEU A 30 5.54 -9.70 -6.49
C LEU A 30 5.29 -10.35 -5.14
N ASP A 31 5.86 -11.53 -4.96
CA ASP A 31 5.83 -12.25 -3.69
C ASP A 31 6.81 -11.62 -2.68
N ARG A 32 6.57 -11.82 -1.42
CA ARG A 32 7.40 -11.32 -0.31
C ARG A 32 7.55 -9.79 -0.29
N SER A 33 6.47 -9.09 -0.58
CA SER A 33 6.43 -7.65 -0.41
C SER A 33 6.37 -7.27 1.07
N GLY A 34 7.03 -6.18 1.44
CA GLY A 34 7.14 -5.74 2.82
C GLY A 34 8.14 -6.56 3.65
N LEU A 35 7.91 -6.63 4.96
CA LEU A 35 8.75 -7.35 5.91
C LEU A 35 8.45 -8.85 5.88
N VAL A 36 9.50 -9.68 5.86
CA VAL A 36 9.44 -11.11 5.56
C VAL A 36 9.79 -12.03 6.73
N GLY A 37 10.00 -11.47 7.92
CA GLY A 37 10.32 -12.25 9.11
C GLY A 37 11.77 -12.76 9.10
N GLU A 38 11.93 -14.05 9.36
CA GLU A 38 13.23 -14.72 9.53
C GLU A 38 14.21 -14.56 8.37
N ASP A 39 13.71 -14.33 7.15
CA ASP A 39 14.56 -14.12 5.96
C ASP A 39 15.32 -12.78 6.00
N GLY A 40 14.88 -11.83 6.82
CA GLY A 40 15.56 -10.59 7.13
C GLY A 40 15.70 -9.59 5.99
N PRO A 41 16.64 -8.62 6.12
CA PRO A 41 16.73 -7.47 5.21
C PRO A 41 17.06 -7.84 3.76
N THR A 42 17.75 -8.96 3.52
CA THR A 42 18.10 -9.41 2.16
C THR A 42 16.91 -9.90 1.34
N HIS A 43 15.80 -10.25 2.00
CA HIS A 43 14.60 -10.77 1.35
C HIS A 43 13.39 -9.83 1.52
N SER A 44 13.51 -8.77 2.30
CA SER A 44 12.44 -7.79 2.51
C SER A 44 12.14 -7.00 1.23
N GLY A 45 10.86 -6.98 0.85
CA GLY A 45 10.37 -6.32 -0.37
C GLY A 45 9.87 -4.91 -0.07
N ASN A 46 10.77 -4.02 0.34
CA ASN A 46 10.41 -2.71 0.89
C ASN A 46 10.38 -1.59 -0.16
N TYR A 47 10.99 -1.77 -1.33
CA TYR A 47 11.31 -0.67 -2.24
C TYR A 47 10.51 -0.69 -3.55
N ASP A 48 9.77 -1.76 -3.82
CA ASP A 48 9.06 -1.98 -5.07
C ASP A 48 8.07 -0.86 -5.42
N ILE A 49 7.26 -0.39 -4.46
CA ILE A 49 6.37 0.75 -4.68
C ILE A 49 7.18 1.97 -5.16
N ALA A 50 8.25 2.30 -4.45
CA ALA A 50 9.02 3.51 -4.71
C ALA A 50 9.63 3.52 -6.12
N TYR A 51 10.27 2.43 -6.54
CA TYR A 51 10.92 2.39 -7.86
C TYR A 51 9.96 2.08 -9.02
N LEU A 52 8.80 1.44 -8.77
CA LEU A 52 7.81 1.19 -9.82
C LEU A 52 6.92 2.41 -10.12
N ARG A 53 6.70 3.30 -9.15
CA ARG A 53 5.82 4.45 -9.32
C ARG A 53 6.23 5.40 -10.45
N CYS A 54 7.51 5.57 -10.69
CA CYS A 54 8.03 6.48 -11.72
C CYS A 54 7.89 5.93 -13.16
N ILE A 55 7.57 4.64 -13.32
CA ILE A 55 7.52 4.01 -14.65
C ILE A 55 6.19 4.34 -15.34
N PRO A 56 6.20 4.94 -16.56
CA PRO A 56 4.98 5.22 -17.31
C PRO A 56 4.15 3.95 -17.58
N ASN A 57 2.82 4.09 -17.62
CA ASN A 57 1.84 3.03 -17.90
C ASN A 57 1.81 1.85 -16.90
N MET A 58 2.75 1.78 -15.95
CA MET A 58 2.77 0.75 -14.91
C MET A 58 1.58 0.93 -13.96
N ILE A 59 0.76 -0.09 -13.77
CA ILE A 59 -0.20 -0.14 -12.66
C ILE A 59 0.40 -0.89 -11.47
N ILE A 60 0.11 -0.41 -10.26
CA ILE A 60 0.63 -0.98 -9.01
C ILE A 60 -0.53 -1.29 -8.09
N CYS A 61 -0.79 -2.59 -7.92
CA CYS A 61 -1.86 -3.12 -7.09
C CYS A 61 -1.32 -3.54 -5.72
N THR A 62 -2.03 -3.16 -4.67
CA THR A 62 -1.70 -3.43 -3.27
C THR A 62 -2.88 -4.10 -2.57
N PRO A 63 -3.17 -5.39 -2.86
CA PRO A 63 -4.25 -6.11 -2.20
C PRO A 63 -4.06 -6.17 -0.69
N SER A 64 -5.14 -6.09 0.04
CA SER A 64 -5.15 -6.11 1.50
C SER A 64 -5.37 -7.51 2.09
N ASP A 65 -5.94 -8.44 1.33
CA ASP A 65 -6.22 -9.81 1.73
C ASP A 65 -6.17 -10.78 0.52
N GLU A 66 -6.44 -12.08 0.75
CA GLU A 66 -6.38 -13.13 -0.28
C GLU A 66 -7.45 -12.93 -1.37
N ASN A 67 -8.64 -12.48 -0.99
CA ASN A 67 -9.70 -12.23 -1.95
C ASN A 67 -9.39 -11.01 -2.82
N GLU A 68 -8.89 -9.91 -2.22
CA GLU A 68 -8.38 -8.75 -2.94
C GLU A 68 -7.22 -9.15 -3.88
N THR A 69 -6.30 -10.01 -3.41
CA THR A 69 -5.18 -10.52 -4.23
C THR A 69 -5.70 -11.26 -5.46
N ARG A 70 -6.69 -12.11 -5.31
CA ARG A 70 -7.31 -12.85 -6.41
C ARG A 70 -7.93 -11.93 -7.46
N TYR A 71 -8.69 -10.92 -7.03
CA TYR A 71 -9.30 -9.93 -7.93
C TYR A 71 -8.26 -9.05 -8.62
N LEU A 72 -7.26 -8.58 -7.88
CA LEU A 72 -6.24 -7.69 -8.44
C LEU A 72 -5.27 -8.41 -9.38
N LEU A 73 -4.97 -9.70 -9.14
CA LEU A 73 -4.28 -10.55 -10.12
C LEU A 73 -5.11 -10.70 -11.40
N THR A 74 -6.42 -10.93 -11.27
CA THR A 74 -7.33 -11.00 -12.43
C THR A 74 -7.36 -9.66 -13.18
N THR A 75 -7.47 -8.54 -12.47
CA THR A 75 -7.47 -7.19 -13.04
C THR A 75 -6.16 -6.91 -13.79
N ALA A 76 -5.03 -7.19 -13.15
CA ALA A 76 -3.70 -6.99 -13.74
C ALA A 76 -3.46 -7.88 -14.96
N TYR A 77 -3.99 -9.11 -14.96
CA TYR A 77 -3.92 -10.03 -16.11
C TYR A 77 -4.68 -9.49 -17.33
N HIS A 78 -5.81 -8.82 -17.13
CA HIS A 78 -6.61 -8.25 -18.22
C HIS A 78 -6.15 -6.85 -18.66
N TYR A 79 -5.28 -6.22 -17.87
CA TYR A 79 -4.74 -4.90 -18.22
C TYR A 79 -3.81 -4.99 -19.45
N LYS A 80 -3.92 -4.00 -20.34
CA LYS A 80 -3.11 -3.88 -21.55
C LYS A 80 -1.92 -2.94 -21.30
N GLY A 81 -0.87 -3.51 -20.75
CA GLY A 81 0.36 -2.84 -20.37
C GLY A 81 1.05 -3.47 -19.14
N PRO A 82 2.16 -2.90 -18.67
CA PRO A 82 2.90 -3.41 -17.53
C PRO A 82 2.10 -3.25 -16.22
N SER A 83 2.06 -4.30 -15.41
CA SER A 83 1.32 -4.30 -14.15
C SER A 83 2.05 -5.04 -13.06
N SER A 84 1.81 -4.66 -11.80
CA SER A 84 2.33 -5.37 -10.64
C SER A 84 1.24 -5.60 -9.61
N VAL A 85 1.27 -6.77 -8.98
CA VAL A 85 0.45 -7.11 -7.82
C VAL A 85 1.39 -7.59 -6.74
N ARG A 86 1.45 -6.86 -5.63
CA ARG A 86 2.38 -7.15 -4.54
C ARG A 86 1.63 -7.75 -3.34
N TYR A 87 2.15 -8.84 -2.78
CA TYR A 87 1.57 -9.54 -1.64
C TYR A 87 2.66 -10.06 -0.70
N PRO A 88 2.35 -10.20 0.62
CA PRO A 88 3.32 -10.55 1.63
C PRO A 88 3.65 -12.05 1.65
N ARG A 89 4.72 -12.42 2.35
CA ARG A 89 4.97 -13.79 2.82
C ARG A 89 4.09 -14.09 4.03
N GLY A 90 3.56 -15.29 4.11
CA GLY A 90 2.83 -15.79 5.28
C GLY A 90 1.42 -16.26 4.98
N ILE A 91 0.67 -16.50 6.03
CA ILE A 91 -0.74 -16.88 5.99
C ILE A 91 -1.56 -15.60 5.96
N GLY A 92 -2.53 -15.51 5.06
CA GLY A 92 -3.46 -14.39 5.02
C GLY A 92 -4.49 -14.41 6.15
N PRO A 93 -5.32 -13.37 6.28
CA PRO A 93 -6.32 -13.26 7.33
C PRO A 93 -7.44 -14.31 7.27
N GLY A 94 -7.51 -15.15 6.21
CA GLY A 94 -8.50 -16.21 6.09
C GLY A 94 -9.89 -15.71 5.68
N VAL A 95 -9.96 -14.69 4.84
CA VAL A 95 -11.24 -14.17 4.36
C VAL A 95 -11.92 -15.12 3.37
N THR A 96 -13.22 -15.02 3.26
CA THR A 96 -14.00 -15.79 2.27
C THR A 96 -13.57 -15.42 0.86
N ILE A 97 -13.16 -16.40 0.09
CA ILE A 97 -12.77 -16.23 -1.31
C ILE A 97 -14.02 -16.29 -2.19
N SER A 98 -14.19 -15.32 -3.06
CA SER A 98 -15.28 -15.31 -4.05
C SER A 98 -15.09 -16.39 -5.11
N ASP A 99 -16.16 -17.04 -5.52
CA ASP A 99 -16.14 -18.01 -6.63
C ASP A 99 -16.01 -17.36 -7.99
N THR A 100 -16.31 -16.06 -8.10
CA THR A 100 -16.22 -15.31 -9.35
C THR A 100 -14.84 -14.72 -9.57
N LEU A 101 -14.37 -14.72 -10.82
CA LEU A 101 -13.13 -14.07 -11.27
C LEU A 101 -13.48 -12.99 -12.29
N VAL A 102 -13.71 -11.79 -11.81
CA VAL A 102 -13.96 -10.62 -12.66
C VAL A 102 -12.93 -9.55 -12.36
N PRO A 103 -12.40 -8.86 -13.37
CA PRO A 103 -11.52 -7.73 -13.14
C PRO A 103 -12.29 -6.60 -12.45
N TRP A 104 -11.60 -5.89 -11.56
CA TRP A 104 -12.12 -4.66 -10.94
C TRP A 104 -11.70 -3.43 -11.74
N ASP A 105 -12.43 -2.36 -11.54
CA ASP A 105 -12.07 -1.06 -12.11
C ASP A 105 -10.72 -0.60 -11.57
N ILE A 106 -9.81 -0.30 -12.49
CA ILE A 106 -8.44 0.13 -12.16
C ILE A 106 -8.48 1.49 -11.46
N GLY A 107 -7.70 1.62 -10.38
CA GLY A 107 -7.61 2.84 -9.62
C GLY A 107 -8.83 3.12 -8.75
N LYS A 108 -9.66 2.11 -8.41
CA LYS A 108 -10.80 2.28 -7.51
C LYS A 108 -10.51 1.72 -6.12
N ALA A 109 -10.60 2.62 -5.14
CA ALA A 109 -10.45 2.32 -3.72
C ALA A 109 -11.76 1.80 -3.10
N LYS A 110 -11.67 1.29 -1.88
CA LYS A 110 -12.81 0.79 -1.10
C LYS A 110 -12.90 1.52 0.23
N LEU A 111 -14.03 2.17 0.49
CA LEU A 111 -14.34 2.65 1.83
C LEU A 111 -14.61 1.44 2.74
N ILE A 112 -13.83 1.32 3.81
CA ILE A 112 -13.97 0.24 4.79
C ILE A 112 -14.96 0.63 5.88
N ASN A 113 -14.75 1.79 6.48
CA ASN A 113 -15.69 2.37 7.46
C ASN A 113 -15.62 3.90 7.44
N GLU A 114 -16.74 4.53 7.75
CA GLU A 114 -16.81 5.96 8.03
C GLU A 114 -16.62 6.21 9.54
N GLY A 115 -15.89 7.25 9.87
CA GLY A 115 -15.60 7.72 11.22
C GLY A 115 -15.42 9.22 11.22
N ASP A 116 -14.52 9.77 12.04
CA ASP A 116 -14.24 11.22 12.06
C ASP A 116 -13.86 11.69 10.64
N PRO A 117 -14.64 12.61 10.04
CA PRO A 117 -14.38 13.11 8.69
C PRO A 117 -13.13 14.00 8.60
N LYS A 118 -12.56 14.41 9.74
CA LYS A 118 -11.36 15.25 9.78
C LYS A 118 -10.06 14.45 9.63
N ILE A 119 -10.12 13.14 9.88
CA ILE A 119 -8.93 12.29 9.90
C ILE A 119 -9.18 11.05 9.05
N ILE A 120 -8.51 10.97 7.92
CA ILE A 120 -8.68 9.89 6.94
C ILE A 120 -7.48 8.97 6.97
N VAL A 121 -7.71 7.70 7.25
CA VAL A 121 -6.69 6.63 7.17
C VAL A 121 -6.77 6.01 5.78
N LEU A 122 -5.63 5.97 5.09
CA LEU A 122 -5.45 5.39 3.77
C LEU A 122 -4.55 4.16 3.89
N ASN A 123 -5.11 2.97 3.69
CA ASN A 123 -4.35 1.72 3.71
C ASN A 123 -3.88 1.35 2.30
N PHE A 124 -2.64 0.88 2.21
CA PHE A 124 -2.06 0.35 0.97
C PHE A 124 -1.47 -1.05 1.25
N GLY A 125 -2.23 -2.09 0.96
CA GLY A 125 -1.78 -3.48 1.05
C GLY A 125 -2.02 -4.17 2.39
N ALA A 126 -1.12 -5.07 2.74
CA ALA A 126 -1.31 -6.13 3.72
C ALA A 126 -1.35 -5.70 5.21
N LEU A 127 -1.27 -4.39 5.50
CA LEU A 127 -1.41 -3.86 6.86
C LEU A 127 -2.87 -3.47 7.20
N ILE A 128 -3.84 -4.04 6.51
CA ILE A 128 -5.26 -3.71 6.67
C ILE A 128 -5.78 -4.00 8.08
N ASP A 129 -5.30 -5.05 8.74
CA ASP A 129 -5.75 -5.38 10.09
C ASP A 129 -5.22 -4.38 11.11
N GLN A 130 -3.97 -3.91 10.96
CA GLN A 130 -3.43 -2.80 11.74
C GLN A 130 -4.23 -1.51 11.49
N ALA A 131 -4.56 -1.22 10.23
CA ALA A 131 -5.34 -0.05 9.85
C ALA A 131 -6.77 -0.10 10.42
N LYS A 132 -7.42 -1.26 10.38
CA LYS A 132 -8.75 -1.49 10.99
C LYS A 132 -8.71 -1.31 12.51
N ASP A 133 -7.74 -1.93 13.19
CA ASP A 133 -7.61 -1.80 14.64
C ASP A 133 -7.35 -0.36 15.07
N VAL A 134 -6.50 0.36 14.35
CA VAL A 134 -6.24 1.79 14.57
C VAL A 134 -7.52 2.62 14.37
N SER A 135 -8.17 2.45 13.22
CA SER A 135 -9.34 3.25 12.83
C SER A 135 -10.53 2.99 13.76
N ASN A 136 -10.82 1.74 14.09
CA ASN A 136 -11.89 1.38 15.00
C ASN A 136 -11.64 1.90 16.42
N SER A 137 -10.40 1.75 16.92
CA SER A 137 -10.04 2.20 18.27
C SER A 137 -10.10 3.72 18.46
N LEU A 138 -9.90 4.49 17.38
CA LEU A 138 -9.84 5.95 17.40
C LEU A 138 -11.04 6.61 16.70
N GLY A 139 -12.00 5.83 16.18
CA GLY A 139 -13.18 6.33 15.48
C GLY A 139 -12.87 7.04 14.15
N LEU A 140 -11.84 6.60 13.41
CA LEU A 140 -11.38 7.26 12.20
C LEU A 140 -11.99 6.67 10.93
N THR A 141 -12.10 7.48 9.88
CA THR A 141 -12.48 6.98 8.54
C THR A 141 -11.33 6.18 7.93
N LEU A 142 -11.62 4.97 7.40
CA LEU A 142 -10.65 4.10 6.77
C LEU A 142 -11.02 3.80 5.32
N ILE A 143 -10.07 4.04 4.43
CA ILE A 143 -10.16 3.72 3.00
C ILE A 143 -9.02 2.76 2.63
N ASP A 144 -9.36 1.63 2.02
CA ASP A 144 -8.39 0.73 1.41
C ASP A 144 -8.18 1.15 -0.05
N MET A 145 -6.98 1.62 -0.35
CA MET A 145 -6.67 2.25 -1.63
C MET A 145 -6.51 1.26 -2.77
N ARG A 146 -6.18 -0.02 -2.50
CA ARG A 146 -6.01 -1.08 -3.50
C ARG A 146 -4.94 -0.82 -4.56
N PHE A 147 -4.79 0.43 -4.99
CA PHE A 147 -3.85 0.85 -6.03
C PHE A 147 -2.98 2.00 -5.53
N VAL A 148 -1.69 1.89 -5.76
CA VAL A 148 -0.77 3.02 -5.60
C VAL A 148 -0.71 3.85 -6.90
N LYS A 149 -0.87 3.17 -8.04
CA LYS A 149 -0.88 3.79 -9.36
C LYS A 149 -1.83 3.02 -10.29
N PRO A 150 -2.85 3.69 -10.86
CA PRO A 150 -3.26 5.04 -10.50
C PRO A 150 -3.91 5.11 -9.11
N LEU A 151 -3.84 6.28 -8.46
CA LEU A 151 -4.62 6.55 -7.26
C LEU A 151 -6.10 6.77 -7.62
N ASP A 152 -7.02 6.46 -6.71
CA ASP A 152 -8.42 6.88 -6.81
C ASP A 152 -8.53 8.37 -6.49
N GLU A 153 -8.29 9.22 -7.49
CA GLU A 153 -8.34 10.67 -7.33
C GLU A 153 -9.72 11.18 -6.92
N GLU A 154 -10.81 10.48 -7.28
CA GLU A 154 -12.18 10.86 -6.94
C GLU A 154 -12.43 10.70 -5.44
N ILE A 155 -12.08 9.54 -4.88
CA ILE A 155 -12.25 9.29 -3.45
C ILE A 155 -11.32 10.18 -2.63
N LEU A 156 -10.08 10.39 -3.09
CA LEU A 156 -9.14 11.30 -2.42
C LEU A 156 -9.67 12.74 -2.41
N LYS A 157 -10.15 13.27 -3.52
CA LYS A 157 -10.78 14.59 -3.56
C LYS A 157 -11.99 14.69 -2.63
N LYS A 158 -12.87 13.68 -2.66
CA LYS A 158 -14.09 13.66 -1.84
C LYS A 158 -13.79 13.77 -0.36
N TYR A 159 -12.78 13.02 0.13
CA TYR A 159 -12.49 12.95 1.56
C TYR A 159 -11.44 13.96 2.01
N LEU A 160 -10.32 14.11 1.27
CA LEU A 160 -9.20 14.93 1.72
C LEU A 160 -9.45 16.42 1.62
N SER A 161 -10.35 16.89 0.72
CA SER A 161 -10.69 18.31 0.62
C SER A 161 -11.37 18.88 1.88
N LYS A 162 -11.92 18.01 2.72
CA LYS A 162 -12.65 18.38 3.94
C LYS A 162 -11.93 17.96 5.22
N ALA A 163 -10.88 17.14 5.08
CA ALA A 163 -10.12 16.62 6.20
C ALA A 163 -9.03 17.59 6.67
N GLU A 164 -8.62 17.46 7.91
CA GLU A 164 -7.47 18.17 8.50
C GLU A 164 -6.20 17.34 8.38
N TRP A 165 -6.34 16.00 8.42
CA TRP A 165 -5.25 15.04 8.35
C TRP A 165 -5.57 13.88 7.42
N PHE A 166 -4.57 13.42 6.67
CA PHE A 166 -4.55 12.05 6.20
C PHE A 166 -3.39 11.26 6.83
N ILE A 167 -3.65 9.99 7.05
CA ILE A 167 -2.70 9.03 7.62
C ILE A 167 -2.54 7.92 6.58
N SER A 168 -1.35 7.72 6.03
CA SER A 168 -1.09 6.55 5.18
C SER A 168 -0.47 5.41 5.97
N ILE A 169 -0.87 4.18 5.68
CA ILE A 169 -0.30 2.95 6.22
C ILE A 169 0.06 2.05 5.05
N GLU A 170 1.34 1.72 4.93
CA GLU A 170 1.89 0.87 3.88
C GLU A 170 3.01 -0.03 4.39
N ASP A 171 3.19 -1.18 3.77
CA ASP A 171 4.32 -2.10 4.04
C ASP A 171 5.49 -1.91 3.05
N GLY A 172 5.58 -0.72 2.47
CA GLY A 172 6.67 -0.22 1.64
C GLY A 172 7.50 0.86 2.36
N SER A 173 8.57 1.29 1.72
CA SER A 173 9.38 2.41 2.19
C SER A 173 8.56 3.71 2.24
N ILE A 174 8.65 4.48 3.33
CA ILE A 174 8.03 5.81 3.43
C ILE A 174 8.54 6.73 2.32
N MET A 175 9.86 6.68 2.05
CA MET A 175 10.48 7.51 1.04
C MET A 175 10.10 7.03 -0.37
N GLY A 176 9.36 7.86 -1.10
CA GLY A 176 8.86 7.54 -2.43
C GLY A 176 7.72 6.51 -2.46
N GLY A 177 7.19 6.11 -1.31
CA GLY A 177 6.12 5.12 -1.18
C GLY A 177 4.72 5.64 -1.56
N ALA A 178 3.70 4.91 -1.15
CA ALA A 178 2.30 5.22 -1.46
C ALA A 178 1.82 6.50 -0.76
N GLY A 179 2.23 6.71 0.49
CA GLY A 179 1.94 7.95 1.22
C GLY A 179 2.51 9.18 0.51
N SER A 180 3.72 9.07 -0.06
CA SER A 180 4.33 10.14 -0.89
C SER A 180 3.48 10.42 -2.14
N ALA A 181 2.91 9.38 -2.79
CA ALA A 181 2.01 9.58 -3.93
C ALA A 181 0.78 10.41 -3.57
N VAL A 182 0.22 10.19 -2.38
CA VAL A 182 -0.92 10.99 -1.90
C VAL A 182 -0.51 12.44 -1.62
N GLN A 183 0.70 12.66 -1.07
CA GLN A 183 1.22 14.03 -0.88
C GLN A 183 1.41 14.77 -2.21
N GLU A 184 1.97 14.10 -3.22
CA GLU A 184 2.12 14.64 -4.58
C GLU A 184 0.75 15.00 -5.19
N PHE A 185 -0.25 14.10 -5.02
CA PHE A 185 -1.63 14.36 -5.43
C PHE A 185 -2.22 15.58 -4.72
N CYS A 186 -2.11 15.68 -3.39
CA CYS A 186 -2.61 16.82 -2.62
C CYS A 186 -1.94 18.13 -3.07
N SER A 187 -0.65 18.11 -3.34
CA SER A 187 0.10 19.28 -3.87
C SER A 187 -0.41 19.70 -5.26
N LYS A 188 -0.59 18.74 -6.18
CA LYS A 188 -1.14 18.96 -7.53
C LYS A 188 -2.54 19.58 -7.47
N GLU A 189 -3.42 19.05 -6.63
CA GLU A 189 -4.81 19.49 -6.48
C GLU A 189 -4.99 20.69 -5.52
N LYS A 190 -3.88 21.21 -4.96
CA LYS A 190 -3.88 22.33 -3.99
C LYS A 190 -4.73 22.06 -2.74
N ILE A 191 -4.79 20.81 -2.31
CA ILE A 191 -5.42 20.40 -1.06
C ILE A 191 -4.46 20.69 0.09
N ASN A 192 -4.81 21.66 0.93
CA ASN A 192 -4.01 22.02 2.11
C ASN A 192 -4.38 21.10 3.29
N ILE A 193 -3.65 20.00 3.45
CA ILE A 193 -3.90 18.98 4.45
C ILE A 193 -2.59 18.55 5.13
N LYS A 194 -2.65 18.27 6.42
CA LYS A 194 -1.53 17.68 7.16
C LYS A 194 -1.46 16.18 6.89
N SER A 195 -0.28 15.60 6.99
CA SER A 195 -0.12 14.17 6.75
C SER A 195 0.80 13.52 7.78
N MET A 196 0.54 12.24 8.08
CA MET A 196 1.45 11.36 8.79
C MET A 196 1.56 10.03 8.02
N LEU A 197 2.77 9.68 7.65
CA LEU A 197 3.05 8.49 6.86
C LEU A 197 3.61 7.39 7.76
N PHE A 198 3.00 6.21 7.70
CA PHE A 198 3.48 4.98 8.33
C PHE A 198 3.88 4.00 7.23
N GLY A 199 5.14 3.63 7.22
CA GLY A 199 5.78 2.71 6.31
C GLY A 199 7.14 2.31 6.86
N ILE A 200 7.92 1.57 6.09
CA ILE A 200 9.26 1.16 6.47
C ILE A 200 10.15 2.41 6.56
N PRO A 201 10.76 2.66 7.74
CA PRO A 201 11.63 3.82 7.94
C PRO A 201 12.94 3.69 7.16
N ASP A 202 13.71 4.79 7.11
CA ASP A 202 15.04 4.84 6.46
C ASP A 202 16.10 4.10 7.31
N LYS A 203 15.87 2.78 7.46
CA LYS A 203 16.81 1.83 8.09
C LYS A 203 16.54 0.41 7.58
N PHE A 204 17.56 -0.43 7.58
CA PHE A 204 17.36 -1.87 7.41
C PHE A 204 16.79 -2.45 8.70
N ILE A 205 15.73 -3.26 8.57
CA ILE A 205 15.11 -3.97 9.70
C ILE A 205 15.73 -5.36 9.79
N GLU A 206 16.31 -5.67 10.92
CA GLU A 206 16.96 -6.97 11.17
C GLU A 206 15.94 -8.12 11.15
N HIS A 207 16.46 -9.34 10.94
CA HIS A 207 15.63 -10.55 10.94
C HIS A 207 15.04 -10.82 12.33
N ALA A 208 13.74 -11.13 12.34
CA ALA A 208 12.99 -11.48 13.54
C ALA A 208 11.68 -12.15 13.08
N SER A 209 10.74 -12.41 13.97
CA SER A 209 9.36 -12.68 13.53
C SER A 209 8.79 -11.46 12.82
N ARG A 210 7.80 -11.67 11.93
CA ARG A 210 7.18 -10.54 11.20
C ARG A 210 6.58 -9.50 12.15
N ASP A 211 6.00 -9.93 13.26
CA ASP A 211 5.39 -9.04 14.26
C ASP A 211 6.44 -8.19 14.97
N GLU A 212 7.58 -8.77 15.35
CA GLU A 212 8.70 -8.03 15.92
C GLU A 212 9.31 -7.03 14.93
N MET A 213 9.43 -7.42 13.66
CA MET A 213 9.88 -6.49 12.61
C MET A 213 8.91 -5.32 12.42
N LEU A 214 7.58 -5.59 12.46
CA LEU A 214 6.56 -4.53 12.41
C LEU A 214 6.63 -3.61 13.63
N GLU A 215 6.87 -4.17 14.82
CA GLU A 215 7.07 -3.38 16.04
C GLU A 215 8.31 -2.48 15.94
N ASP A 216 9.45 -3.01 15.45
CA ASP A 216 10.68 -2.25 15.24
C ASP A 216 10.52 -1.16 14.17
N ALA A 217 9.81 -1.46 13.07
CA ALA A 217 9.48 -0.49 12.04
C ALA A 217 8.47 0.58 12.51
N GLY A 218 7.82 0.38 13.65
CA GLY A 218 6.78 1.28 14.15
C GLY A 218 5.43 1.12 13.46
N LEU A 219 5.20 -0.05 12.86
CA LEU A 219 4.00 -0.40 12.08
C LEU A 219 3.03 -1.32 12.82
N SER A 220 3.34 -1.74 14.05
CA SER A 220 2.35 -2.42 14.88
C SER A 220 1.19 -1.48 15.23
N SER A 221 -0.02 -2.00 15.38
CA SER A 221 -1.21 -1.22 15.75
C SER A 221 -0.96 -0.34 16.98
N ASN A 222 -0.26 -0.86 17.99
CA ASN A 222 0.03 -0.13 19.22
C ASN A 222 0.96 1.06 18.99
N LYS A 223 2.00 0.90 18.16
CA LYS A 223 2.91 1.99 17.81
C LYS A 223 2.19 3.09 17.02
N ILE A 224 1.39 2.69 16.03
CA ILE A 224 0.60 3.63 15.23
C ILE A 224 -0.38 4.39 16.14
N LYS A 225 -1.18 3.68 16.95
CA LYS A 225 -2.12 4.30 17.90
C LYS A 225 -1.43 5.26 18.87
N SER A 226 -0.27 4.87 19.41
CA SER A 226 0.48 5.72 20.34
C SER A 226 0.96 7.02 19.69
N LYS A 227 1.49 6.95 18.45
CA LYS A 227 1.89 8.15 17.70
C LYS A 227 0.70 9.04 17.37
N LEU A 228 -0.42 8.47 16.90
CA LEU A 228 -1.63 9.23 16.57
C LEU A 228 -2.24 9.90 17.79
N LYS A 229 -2.36 9.21 18.93
CA LYS A 229 -2.85 9.81 20.18
C LYS A 229 -2.02 10.98 20.66
N LYS A 230 -0.70 10.94 20.48
CA LYS A 230 0.18 12.08 20.83
C LYS A 230 -0.05 13.28 19.91
N LEU A 231 -0.26 13.04 18.62
CA LEU A 231 -0.46 14.07 17.60
C LEU A 231 -1.85 14.70 17.71
N LEU A 232 -2.87 13.87 17.92
CA LEU A 232 -4.28 14.26 17.85
C LEU A 232 -4.85 14.69 19.21
N LYS A 233 -4.05 14.67 20.30
CA LYS A 233 -4.46 15.12 21.64
C LYS A 233 -5.24 16.45 21.70
N PRO A 234 -5.03 17.42 20.80
CA PRO A 234 -5.84 18.62 20.75
C PRO A 234 -7.21 18.44 20.05
N HIS A 235 -7.46 17.29 19.41
CA HIS A 235 -8.62 17.01 18.55
C HIS A 235 -9.45 15.80 19.04
N LEU A 236 -8.96 15.04 20.00
CA LEU A 236 -9.65 13.97 20.75
C LEU A 236 -9.93 14.43 22.18
#